data_33d3af59e92f90ccd3f83474313c80fb
#
_entry.id   33d3af59e92f90ccd3f83474313c80fb
#
_cell.length_a   1.000
_cell.length_b   1.000
_cell.length_c   1.000
_cell.angle_alpha   90.00
_cell.angle_beta   90.00
_cell.angle_gamma   90.00
#
_symmetry.space_group_name_H-M   'P 1'
#
loop_
_entity.id
_entity.type
_entity.pdbx_description
1 polymer ?
#
loop_
_entity_poly.entity_id
_entity_poly.type
_entity_poly.pdbx_seq_one_letter_code
_entity_poly.pdbx_strand_id
1 'polypeptide(L)'
;MPSRYLVTAALPYSNNRLHVGHIAGAYLPADTYVRYLRAAGHEVRFICGSDDNGVAIEISALQEQSTPEQIASHYHERQAQDFAGLEIEFDVYGGTHHPDYVALHEHFSQDFFTRIHAGGYFTKRRTQQLYDAQAGRFLPDRFVRGICHHCGFERATGDQCEACGQMIEPLLLKNPLSVITGQPAEVRETTHWYLRLSDFEKPLRQWLESKQGQWRANVLNFALGQIKQGLPERSMTRDIAWGVPVPLDDPDARGKVLYVWFDAPIGYMSFTAAWCARHAGDWQDYQKWWCAPDCAIIHFIGEDNTVFHALTWPAMLMAHGRPQLPTAVVANNFMNHKVAGELQKISKSTTAADAPVWVEEYLKRGLDPDALRYYLTAQAPEAARTAFDPEDFVTRNNSELVAALGNFVNRALTFAARYFEGRVPDPAAQTDADRAHLAQADEALRKVGACLAEHRFRNGLEELMAYARVCNEYFSVRAPWSSRKDDLADCAATIATCIHAIEYLAIMCWPFMPGAARKLQRMLGRPAEMIQWAAPRPPKCGTPLGEPTILFAKLEPGALG
;
A
#
# COMPACT_ATOMS: atom_id res chain seq x y z
N MET A 1 23.18 -8.95 -0.67
CA MET A 1 21.75 -8.60 -0.55
C MET A 1 21.27 -9.09 0.80
N PRO A 2 20.27 -8.45 1.44
CA PRO A 2 19.69 -8.98 2.67
C PRO A 2 19.12 -10.38 2.43
N SER A 3 19.16 -11.22 3.46
CA SER A 3 18.58 -12.57 3.39
C SER A 3 17.07 -12.55 3.65
N ARG A 4 16.60 -11.53 4.38
CA ARG A 4 15.20 -11.34 4.80
C ARG A 4 14.69 -9.95 4.47
N TYR A 5 13.39 -9.86 4.24
CA TYR A 5 12.68 -8.60 4.02
C TYR A 5 11.46 -8.53 4.92
N LEU A 6 11.38 -7.44 5.69
CA LEU A 6 10.18 -7.05 6.40
C LEU A 6 9.55 -5.89 5.63
N VAL A 7 8.45 -6.15 4.97
CA VAL A 7 7.71 -5.15 4.20
C VAL A 7 6.46 -4.77 5.00
N THR A 8 6.22 -3.48 5.15
CA THR A 8 5.01 -2.98 5.81
C THR A 8 4.25 -2.02 4.91
N ALA A 9 2.94 -1.94 5.07
CA ALA A 9 2.11 -0.91 4.47
C ALA A 9 1.48 -0.04 5.57
N ALA A 10 1.30 1.26 5.31
CA ALA A 10 0.71 2.20 6.27
C ALA A 10 -0.64 1.70 6.77
N LEU A 11 -0.89 1.82 8.08
CA LEU A 11 -2.15 1.38 8.67
C LEU A 11 -3.28 2.33 8.27
N PRO A 12 -4.35 1.84 7.63
CA PRO A 12 -5.54 2.65 7.42
C PRO A 12 -6.31 2.84 8.73
N TYR A 13 -6.92 4.01 8.92
CA TYR A 13 -7.87 4.20 10.01
C TYR A 13 -9.09 3.29 9.86
N SER A 14 -9.46 2.59 10.92
CA SER A 14 -10.66 1.73 10.96
C SER A 14 -11.94 2.55 11.21
N ASN A 15 -12.17 3.58 10.41
CA ASN A 15 -13.35 4.46 10.51
C ASN A 15 -13.99 4.79 9.16
N ASN A 16 -13.55 4.13 8.08
CA ASN A 16 -14.12 4.28 6.75
C ASN A 16 -13.72 3.12 5.83
N ARG A 17 -14.44 3.02 4.68
CA ARG A 17 -14.15 2.11 3.58
C ARG A 17 -12.87 2.49 2.85
N LEU A 18 -12.28 1.52 2.13
CA LEU A 18 -11.14 1.78 1.26
C LEU A 18 -11.59 2.24 -0.14
N HIS A 19 -10.86 3.19 -0.70
CA HIS A 19 -11.03 3.64 -2.09
C HIS A 19 -9.75 3.40 -2.89
N VAL A 20 -9.86 3.46 -4.20
CA VAL A 20 -8.74 3.20 -5.13
C VAL A 20 -7.48 4.02 -4.83
N GLY A 21 -7.61 5.23 -4.29
CA GLY A 21 -6.48 6.07 -3.89
C GLY A 21 -5.68 5.49 -2.73
N HIS A 22 -6.33 4.84 -1.75
CA HIS A 22 -5.64 4.12 -0.68
C HIS A 22 -4.84 2.95 -1.26
N ILE A 23 -5.48 2.17 -2.15
CA ILE A 23 -4.87 0.99 -2.77
C ILE A 23 -3.63 1.37 -3.59
N ALA A 24 -3.72 2.39 -4.43
CA ALA A 24 -2.60 2.88 -5.25
C ALA A 24 -1.49 3.55 -4.42
N GLY A 25 -1.85 4.12 -3.25
CA GLY A 25 -0.92 4.86 -2.39
C GLY A 25 0.10 3.96 -1.69
N ALA A 26 -0.35 2.89 -1.05
CA ALA A 26 0.51 2.08 -0.19
C ALA A 26 0.40 0.57 -0.42
N TYR A 27 -0.81 0.03 -0.55
CA TYR A 27 -1.04 -1.41 -0.41
C TYR A 27 -0.70 -2.21 -1.66
N LEU A 28 -1.13 -1.74 -2.83
CA LEU A 28 -0.83 -2.40 -4.11
C LEU A 28 0.67 -2.40 -4.45
N PRO A 29 1.41 -1.28 -4.34
CA PRO A 29 2.86 -1.31 -4.59
C PRO A 29 3.60 -2.20 -3.60
N ALA A 30 3.16 -2.29 -2.33
CA ALA A 30 3.74 -3.18 -1.34
C ALA A 30 3.51 -4.65 -1.71
N ASP A 31 2.28 -5.05 -2.06
CA ASP A 31 1.95 -6.41 -2.48
C ASP A 31 2.71 -6.80 -3.76
N THR A 32 2.78 -5.91 -4.74
CA THR A 32 3.55 -6.10 -5.97
C THR A 32 5.03 -6.40 -5.66
N TYR A 33 5.62 -5.63 -4.75
CA TYR A 33 7.01 -5.83 -4.33
C TYR A 33 7.20 -7.15 -3.57
N VAL A 34 6.30 -7.48 -2.65
CA VAL A 34 6.33 -8.73 -1.88
C VAL A 34 6.23 -9.95 -2.80
N ARG A 35 5.30 -9.94 -3.77
CA ARG A 35 5.17 -11.03 -4.75
C ARG A 35 6.43 -11.22 -5.56
N TYR A 36 7.06 -10.12 -5.99
CA TYR A 36 8.35 -10.17 -6.68
C TYR A 36 9.44 -10.78 -5.80
N LEU A 37 9.60 -10.30 -4.57
CA LEU A 37 10.64 -10.79 -3.65
C LEU A 37 10.48 -12.29 -3.34
N ARG A 38 9.24 -12.73 -3.08
CA ARG A 38 8.94 -14.15 -2.84
C ARG A 38 9.25 -15.00 -4.08
N ALA A 39 8.86 -14.54 -5.26
CA ALA A 39 9.17 -15.19 -6.52
C ALA A 39 10.70 -15.26 -6.79
N ALA A 40 11.44 -14.24 -6.36
CA ALA A 40 12.92 -14.21 -6.42
C ALA A 40 13.61 -15.08 -5.35
N GLY A 41 12.84 -15.75 -4.47
CA GLY A 41 13.36 -16.68 -3.48
C GLY A 41 13.79 -16.06 -2.14
N HIS A 42 13.41 -14.82 -1.87
CA HIS A 42 13.69 -14.18 -0.59
C HIS A 42 12.69 -14.61 0.51
N GLU A 43 13.17 -14.63 1.75
CA GLU A 43 12.30 -14.75 2.91
C GLU A 43 11.65 -13.40 3.20
N VAL A 44 10.31 -13.31 3.12
CA VAL A 44 9.57 -12.06 3.22
C VAL A 44 8.46 -12.19 4.25
N ARG A 45 8.29 -11.14 5.07
CA ARG A 45 7.08 -10.92 5.87
C ARG A 45 6.42 -9.63 5.43
N PHE A 46 5.12 -9.72 5.16
CA PHE A 46 4.29 -8.59 4.76
C PHE A 46 3.30 -8.26 5.85
N ILE A 47 3.53 -7.17 6.55
CA ILE A 47 2.80 -6.77 7.75
C ILE A 47 1.99 -5.50 7.48
N CYS A 48 0.72 -5.56 7.83
CA CYS A 48 -0.18 -4.42 7.88
C CYS A 48 -1.19 -4.61 9.00
N GLY A 49 -2.10 -3.67 9.15
CA GLY A 49 -3.21 -3.72 10.08
C GLY A 49 -4.00 -2.43 10.02
N SER A 50 -5.07 -2.33 10.80
CA SER A 50 -5.84 -1.11 10.97
C SER A 50 -5.33 -0.27 12.14
N ASP A 51 -5.42 1.04 11.99
CA ASP A 51 -5.23 2.01 13.07
C ASP A 51 -6.59 2.25 13.74
N ASP A 52 -6.75 1.61 14.91
CA ASP A 52 -8.03 1.54 15.62
C ASP A 52 -8.14 2.57 16.74
N ASN A 53 -7.07 3.31 17.03
CA ASN A 53 -6.98 4.26 18.13
C ASN A 53 -7.27 5.70 17.70
N GLY A 54 -7.48 6.57 18.69
CA GLY A 54 -7.50 8.02 18.51
C GLY A 54 -8.86 8.66 18.21
N VAL A 55 -8.80 9.97 18.07
CA VAL A 55 -9.97 10.87 17.93
C VAL A 55 -10.88 10.53 16.75
N ALA A 56 -10.30 10.07 15.64
CA ALA A 56 -11.08 9.79 14.42
C ALA A 56 -12.11 8.66 14.63
N ILE A 57 -11.74 7.64 15.40
CA ILE A 57 -12.63 6.51 15.73
C ILE A 57 -13.73 6.94 16.68
N GLU A 58 -13.40 7.71 17.75
CA GLU A 58 -14.40 8.24 18.68
C GLU A 58 -15.44 9.13 17.97
N ILE A 59 -15.00 9.97 17.02
CA ILE A 59 -15.92 10.83 16.25
C ILE A 59 -16.85 9.99 15.38
N SER A 60 -16.33 8.97 14.69
CA SER A 60 -17.17 8.07 13.90
C SER A 60 -18.16 7.32 14.79
N ALA A 61 -17.75 6.88 15.98
CA ALA A 61 -18.63 6.24 16.95
C ALA A 61 -19.78 7.16 17.38
N LEU A 62 -19.49 8.44 17.65
CA LEU A 62 -20.54 9.42 17.97
C LEU A 62 -21.50 9.66 16.80
N GLN A 63 -20.99 9.75 15.57
CA GLN A 63 -21.80 9.99 14.38
C GLN A 63 -22.70 8.81 14.03
N GLU A 64 -22.21 7.59 14.23
CA GLU A 64 -22.92 6.34 13.92
C GLU A 64 -23.71 5.80 15.12
N GLN A 65 -23.74 6.52 16.25
CA GLN A 65 -24.40 6.11 17.51
C GLN A 65 -23.95 4.72 17.99
N SER A 66 -22.66 4.48 17.91
CA SER A 66 -22.00 3.20 18.20
C SER A 66 -20.88 3.39 19.23
N THR A 67 -20.14 2.33 19.55
CA THR A 67 -18.93 2.44 20.38
C THR A 67 -17.66 2.44 19.51
N PRO A 68 -16.54 3.00 20.00
CA PRO A 68 -15.27 2.96 19.28
C PRO A 68 -14.84 1.54 18.89
N GLU A 69 -15.06 0.55 19.76
CA GLU A 69 -14.76 -0.86 19.52
C GLU A 69 -15.56 -1.43 18.34
N GLN A 70 -16.87 -1.10 18.28
CA GLN A 70 -17.75 -1.57 17.21
C GLN A 70 -17.37 -0.94 15.86
N ILE A 71 -17.05 0.36 15.85
CA ILE A 71 -16.59 1.06 14.66
C ILE A 71 -15.27 0.45 14.16
N ALA A 72 -14.29 0.31 15.05
CA ALA A 72 -12.98 -0.23 14.70
C ALA A 72 -13.10 -1.66 14.15
N SER A 73 -13.84 -2.55 14.83
CA SER A 73 -14.05 -3.92 14.38
C SER A 73 -14.76 -3.99 13.02
N HIS A 74 -15.85 -3.20 12.86
CA HIS A 74 -16.61 -3.18 11.61
C HIS A 74 -15.76 -2.79 10.40
N TYR A 75 -15.00 -1.69 10.50
CA TYR A 75 -14.18 -1.22 9.37
C TYR A 75 -12.91 -2.06 9.19
N HIS A 76 -12.33 -2.62 10.26
CA HIS A 76 -11.24 -3.58 10.16
C HIS A 76 -11.63 -4.79 9.30
N GLU A 77 -12.77 -5.41 9.58
CA GLU A 77 -13.26 -6.57 8.82
C GLU A 77 -13.54 -6.23 7.35
N ARG A 78 -14.16 -5.07 7.09
CA ARG A 78 -14.44 -4.60 5.72
C ARG A 78 -13.16 -4.33 4.93
N GLN A 79 -12.19 -3.68 5.54
CA GLN A 79 -10.90 -3.41 4.92
C GLN A 79 -10.14 -4.71 4.62
N ALA A 80 -10.18 -5.69 5.53
CA ALA A 80 -9.61 -7.01 5.30
C ALA A 80 -10.26 -7.72 4.09
N GLN A 81 -11.59 -7.63 3.94
CA GLN A 81 -12.33 -8.17 2.79
C GLN A 81 -11.96 -7.45 1.49
N ASP A 82 -11.82 -6.12 1.51
CA ASP A 82 -11.41 -5.33 0.36
C ASP A 82 -10.01 -5.73 -0.12
N PHE A 83 -9.05 -5.91 0.80
CA PHE A 83 -7.71 -6.38 0.47
C PHE A 83 -7.71 -7.79 -0.10
N ALA A 84 -8.43 -8.71 0.53
CA ALA A 84 -8.55 -10.08 0.03
C ALA A 84 -9.19 -10.13 -1.37
N GLY A 85 -10.22 -9.33 -1.61
CA GLY A 85 -10.89 -9.22 -2.91
C GLY A 85 -10.01 -8.67 -4.03
N LEU A 86 -9.01 -7.84 -3.69
CA LEU A 86 -7.98 -7.37 -4.61
C LEU A 86 -6.72 -8.24 -4.64
N GLU A 87 -6.74 -9.40 -3.96
CA GLU A 87 -5.60 -10.31 -3.83
C GLU A 87 -4.34 -9.61 -3.24
N ILE A 88 -4.54 -8.69 -2.29
CA ILE A 88 -3.46 -8.13 -1.49
C ILE A 88 -3.32 -9.01 -0.25
N GLU A 89 -2.20 -9.76 -0.16
CA GLU A 89 -2.04 -10.87 0.78
C GLU A 89 -0.99 -10.55 1.85
N PHE A 90 -1.44 -10.02 2.98
CA PHE A 90 -0.59 -9.83 4.16
C PHE A 90 -0.33 -11.16 4.89
N ASP A 91 0.86 -11.33 5.48
CA ASP A 91 1.09 -12.40 6.47
C ASP A 91 0.32 -12.12 7.77
N VAL A 92 0.14 -10.83 8.10
CA VAL A 92 -0.74 -10.35 9.17
C VAL A 92 -1.42 -9.06 8.74
N TYR A 93 -2.73 -9.03 8.86
CA TYR A 93 -3.53 -7.82 8.92
C TYR A 93 -4.05 -7.69 10.36
N GLY A 94 -3.30 -6.97 11.20
CA GLY A 94 -3.61 -6.78 12.63
C GLY A 94 -4.53 -5.59 12.87
N GLY A 95 -4.72 -5.23 14.15
CA GLY A 95 -5.43 -4.02 14.54
C GLY A 95 -4.88 -3.51 15.86
N THR A 96 -4.67 -2.19 15.99
CA THR A 96 -4.05 -1.60 17.18
C THR A 96 -4.92 -1.74 18.43
N HIS A 97 -6.23 -1.95 18.25
CA HIS A 97 -7.18 -2.24 19.33
C HIS A 97 -7.97 -3.54 19.12
N HIS A 98 -7.62 -4.33 18.11
CA HIS A 98 -8.29 -5.61 17.86
C HIS A 98 -7.97 -6.62 18.99
N PRO A 99 -8.96 -7.38 19.50
CA PRO A 99 -8.78 -8.28 20.65
C PRO A 99 -7.59 -9.24 20.56
N ASP A 100 -7.29 -9.75 19.35
CA ASP A 100 -6.17 -10.68 19.11
C ASP A 100 -4.77 -10.02 19.19
N TYR A 101 -4.70 -8.70 19.17
CA TYR A 101 -3.44 -7.95 19.03
C TYR A 101 -3.23 -6.90 20.11
N VAL A 102 -4.30 -6.39 20.73
CA VAL A 102 -4.27 -5.25 21.65
C VAL A 102 -3.28 -5.44 22.80
N ALA A 103 -3.22 -6.60 23.41
CA ALA A 103 -2.32 -6.86 24.53
C ALA A 103 -0.83 -6.73 24.15
N LEU A 104 -0.44 -7.26 22.98
CA LEU A 104 0.93 -7.09 22.47
C LEU A 104 1.16 -5.65 22.02
N HIS A 105 0.19 -5.01 21.40
CA HIS A 105 0.32 -3.64 20.95
C HIS A 105 0.50 -2.66 22.10
N GLU A 106 -0.29 -2.79 23.17
CA GLU A 106 -0.11 -2.01 24.42
C GLU A 106 1.26 -2.25 25.04
N HIS A 107 1.69 -3.51 25.14
CA HIS A 107 3.01 -3.86 25.68
C HIS A 107 4.14 -3.14 24.93
N PHE A 108 4.15 -3.22 23.58
CA PHE A 108 5.18 -2.56 22.78
C PHE A 108 5.10 -1.04 22.86
N SER A 109 3.89 -0.47 22.79
CA SER A 109 3.68 0.98 22.84
C SER A 109 4.11 1.57 24.17
N GLN A 110 3.81 0.88 25.26
CA GLN A 110 4.23 1.27 26.61
C GLN A 110 5.75 1.07 26.84
N ASP A 111 6.37 0.01 26.29
CA ASP A 111 7.84 -0.17 26.34
C ASP A 111 8.55 0.97 25.59
N PHE A 112 8.08 1.33 24.42
CA PHE A 112 8.63 2.48 23.67
C PHE A 112 8.52 3.77 24.46
N PHE A 113 7.33 4.08 24.99
CA PHE A 113 7.13 5.30 25.76
C PHE A 113 8.03 5.34 27.01
N THR A 114 8.07 4.25 27.75
CA THR A 114 8.86 4.15 28.98
C THR A 114 10.36 4.31 28.72
N ARG A 115 10.89 3.68 27.65
CA ARG A 115 12.32 3.79 27.29
C ARG A 115 12.68 5.19 26.82
N ILE A 116 11.84 5.81 25.98
CA ILE A 116 12.03 7.18 25.50
C ILE A 116 11.97 8.16 26.67
N HIS A 117 11.06 7.93 27.64
CA HIS A 117 10.96 8.72 28.86
C HIS A 117 12.20 8.56 29.74
N ALA A 118 12.64 7.32 30.00
CA ALA A 118 13.84 7.03 30.80
C ALA A 118 15.12 7.58 30.13
N GLY A 119 15.19 7.62 28.79
CA GLY A 119 16.24 8.27 28.03
C GLY A 119 16.25 9.80 28.11
N GLY A 120 15.25 10.39 28.77
CA GLY A 120 15.15 11.84 28.96
C GLY A 120 14.74 12.61 27.70
N TYR A 121 14.14 11.95 26.69
CA TYR A 121 13.77 12.58 25.42
C TYR A 121 12.38 13.23 25.44
N PHE A 122 11.63 13.19 26.54
CA PHE A 122 10.39 13.93 26.70
C PHE A 122 10.57 15.18 27.55
N THR A 123 9.85 16.24 27.16
CA THR A 123 9.61 17.43 27.99
C THR A 123 8.18 17.39 28.51
N LYS A 124 7.99 17.37 29.83
CA LYS A 124 6.68 17.51 30.46
C LYS A 124 6.29 18.99 30.47
N ARG A 125 5.13 19.35 29.89
CA ARG A 125 4.65 20.72 29.79
C ARG A 125 3.20 20.86 30.17
N ARG A 126 2.89 21.89 30.96
CA ARG A 126 1.54 22.36 31.16
C ARG A 126 1.16 23.24 29.95
N THR A 127 -0.01 23.00 29.39
CA THR A 127 -0.53 23.67 28.21
C THR A 127 -2.03 23.93 28.37
N GLN A 128 -2.56 24.86 27.61
CA GLN A 128 -3.99 25.13 27.55
C GLN A 128 -4.64 24.35 26.44
N GLN A 129 -5.84 23.83 26.68
CA GLN A 129 -6.67 23.15 25.68
C GLN A 129 -8.12 23.51 25.87
N LEU A 130 -8.93 23.34 24.82
CA LEU A 130 -10.37 23.50 24.87
C LEU A 130 -11.01 22.33 25.62
N TYR A 131 -12.00 22.62 26.43
CA TYR A 131 -12.69 21.69 27.33
C TYR A 131 -14.20 21.87 27.21
N ASP A 132 -14.92 20.76 27.19
CA ASP A 132 -16.38 20.74 27.28
C ASP A 132 -16.81 20.52 28.74
N ALA A 133 -17.35 21.53 29.39
CA ALA A 133 -17.76 21.45 30.78
C ALA A 133 -18.96 20.52 30.98
N GLN A 134 -19.85 20.39 29.98
CA GLN A 134 -21.03 19.54 30.05
C GLN A 134 -20.65 18.07 29.84
N ALA A 135 -19.76 17.76 28.86
CA ALA A 135 -19.27 16.42 28.62
C ALA A 135 -18.17 16.00 29.60
N GLY A 136 -17.60 16.94 30.36
CA GLY A 136 -16.55 16.67 31.34
C GLY A 136 -15.22 16.23 30.72
N ARG A 137 -14.90 16.68 29.50
CA ARG A 137 -13.69 16.21 28.77
C ARG A 137 -13.03 17.32 27.94
N PHE A 138 -11.72 17.11 27.66
CA PHE A 138 -10.99 17.94 26.72
C PHE A 138 -11.43 17.66 25.28
N LEU A 139 -11.26 18.67 24.42
CA LEU A 139 -11.68 18.67 23.02
C LEU A 139 -10.45 18.77 22.09
N PRO A 140 -9.64 17.71 21.94
CA PRO A 140 -8.52 17.74 21.01
C PRO A 140 -9.01 17.72 19.56
N ASP A 141 -8.26 18.38 18.70
CA ASP A 141 -8.35 18.28 17.23
C ASP A 141 -9.79 18.51 16.72
N ARG A 142 -10.43 17.48 16.16
CA ARG A 142 -11.76 17.54 15.51
C ARG A 142 -12.95 17.54 16.47
N PHE A 143 -12.74 17.44 17.77
CA PHE A 143 -13.83 17.57 18.74
C PHE A 143 -14.31 19.01 18.94
N VAL A 144 -13.63 19.98 18.34
CA VAL A 144 -14.03 21.39 18.37
C VAL A 144 -14.26 21.94 16.96
N ARG A 145 -15.25 22.79 16.83
CA ARG A 145 -15.55 23.60 15.64
C ARG A 145 -15.66 25.04 15.99
N GLY A 146 -15.29 25.93 15.06
CA GLY A 146 -15.39 27.36 15.26
C GLY A 146 -15.10 28.15 13.99
N ILE A 147 -14.95 29.47 14.11
CA ILE A 147 -14.62 30.32 12.97
C ILE A 147 -13.11 30.31 12.76
N CYS A 148 -12.67 29.98 11.55
CA CYS A 148 -11.27 29.97 11.16
C CYS A 148 -10.63 31.35 11.34
N HIS A 149 -9.53 31.44 12.07
CA HIS A 149 -8.82 32.71 12.28
C HIS A 149 -8.07 33.20 11.03
N HIS A 150 -7.82 32.33 10.02
CA HIS A 150 -7.16 32.70 8.76
C HIS A 150 -8.13 33.24 7.70
N CYS A 151 -9.27 32.55 7.46
CA CYS A 151 -10.16 32.90 6.35
C CYS A 151 -11.60 33.25 6.75
N GLY A 152 -11.97 33.14 8.02
CA GLY A 152 -13.32 33.44 8.49
C GLY A 152 -14.35 32.34 8.23
N PHE A 153 -13.97 31.17 7.73
CA PHE A 153 -14.91 30.06 7.53
C PHE A 153 -15.53 29.63 8.86
N GLU A 154 -16.87 29.62 8.93
CA GLU A 154 -17.62 29.48 10.19
C GLU A 154 -17.66 28.08 10.80
N ARG A 155 -17.23 27.06 10.05
CA ARG A 155 -17.32 25.65 10.44
C ARG A 155 -15.97 24.94 10.44
N ALA A 156 -14.87 25.66 10.66
CA ALA A 156 -13.54 25.09 10.70
C ALA A 156 -13.38 24.14 11.88
N THR A 157 -12.76 22.99 11.64
CA THR A 157 -12.39 22.03 12.69
C THR A 157 -11.07 22.43 13.36
N GLY A 158 -10.79 21.91 14.54
CA GLY A 158 -9.63 22.31 15.34
C GLY A 158 -8.28 21.77 14.85
N ASP A 159 -8.23 21.00 13.74
CA ASP A 159 -6.99 20.49 13.14
C ASP A 159 -6.62 21.22 11.84
N GLN A 160 -7.56 21.38 10.92
CA GLN A 160 -7.32 22.01 9.62
C GLN A 160 -8.61 22.66 9.11
N CYS A 161 -8.50 23.85 8.53
CA CYS A 161 -9.64 24.51 7.90
C CYS A 161 -9.96 23.86 6.54
N GLU A 162 -11.18 23.37 6.38
CA GLU A 162 -11.63 22.74 5.13
C GLU A 162 -11.69 23.71 3.94
N ALA A 163 -11.92 25.02 4.23
CA ALA A 163 -12.05 26.04 3.18
C ALA A 163 -10.69 26.55 2.67
N CYS A 164 -9.74 26.87 3.56
CA CYS A 164 -8.45 27.45 3.15
C CYS A 164 -7.26 26.47 3.25
N GLY A 165 -7.47 25.28 3.80
CA GLY A 165 -6.44 24.24 3.91
C GLY A 165 -5.35 24.51 4.95
N GLN A 166 -5.42 25.63 5.69
CA GLN A 166 -4.44 25.97 6.71
C GLN A 166 -4.65 25.15 7.98
N MET A 167 -3.53 24.78 8.63
CA MET A 167 -3.56 24.17 9.97
C MET A 167 -4.15 25.15 10.98
N ILE A 168 -5.01 24.64 11.84
CA ILE A 168 -5.67 25.41 12.90
C ILE A 168 -4.99 25.13 14.23
N GLU A 169 -4.66 26.17 14.96
CA GLU A 169 -4.43 26.13 16.40
C GLU A 169 -5.81 26.20 17.09
N PRO A 170 -6.29 25.15 17.79
CA PRO A 170 -7.64 25.11 18.33
C PRO A 170 -7.99 26.30 19.20
N LEU A 171 -7.03 26.81 19.98
CA LEU A 171 -7.21 27.97 20.85
C LEU A 171 -7.41 29.30 20.10
N LEU A 172 -7.06 29.36 18.80
CA LEU A 172 -7.24 30.54 17.96
C LEU A 172 -8.56 30.50 17.17
N LEU A 173 -9.33 29.41 17.25
CA LEU A 173 -10.69 29.39 16.72
C LEU A 173 -11.54 30.45 17.42
N LYS A 174 -12.30 31.23 16.66
CA LYS A 174 -13.27 32.15 17.23
C LYS A 174 -14.58 31.41 17.50
N ASN A 175 -15.19 31.67 18.67
CA ASN A 175 -16.41 31.01 19.11
C ASN A 175 -16.31 29.47 19.03
N PRO A 176 -15.34 28.84 19.69
CA PRO A 176 -15.19 27.39 19.63
C PRO A 176 -16.35 26.67 20.32
N LEU A 177 -16.94 25.72 19.61
CA LEU A 177 -18.04 24.88 20.09
C LEU A 177 -17.60 23.41 20.13
N SER A 178 -18.05 22.72 21.19
CA SER A 178 -17.89 21.25 21.26
C SER A 178 -18.70 20.55 20.17
N VAL A 179 -18.11 19.63 19.48
CA VAL A 179 -18.80 18.74 18.51
C VAL A 179 -19.70 17.73 19.24
N ILE A 180 -19.41 17.45 20.51
CA ILE A 180 -20.15 16.49 21.35
C ILE A 180 -21.46 17.04 21.84
N THR A 181 -21.42 18.22 22.45
CA THR A 181 -22.59 18.83 23.12
C THR A 181 -23.17 20.04 22.40
N GLY A 182 -22.43 20.61 21.44
CA GLY A 182 -22.77 21.88 20.80
C GLY A 182 -22.54 23.10 21.69
N GLN A 183 -22.06 22.92 22.93
CA GLN A 183 -21.86 24.04 23.88
C GLN A 183 -20.53 24.76 23.59
N PRO A 184 -20.43 26.05 24.02
CA PRO A 184 -19.16 26.77 23.97
C PRO A 184 -18.08 26.04 24.75
N ALA A 185 -16.88 25.92 24.12
CA ALA A 185 -15.74 25.31 24.76
C ALA A 185 -15.02 26.30 25.70
N GLU A 186 -14.58 25.81 26.85
CA GLU A 186 -13.79 26.54 27.83
C GLU A 186 -12.32 26.26 27.66
N VAL A 187 -11.45 27.19 28.07
CA VAL A 187 -10.00 26.95 28.11
C VAL A 187 -9.62 26.38 29.47
N ARG A 188 -8.98 25.21 29.49
CA ARG A 188 -8.45 24.62 30.74
C ARG A 188 -7.00 24.19 30.55
N GLU A 189 -6.27 24.10 31.67
CA GLU A 189 -4.90 23.60 31.68
C GLU A 189 -4.88 22.08 31.74
N THR A 190 -3.96 21.51 30.99
CA THR A 190 -3.61 20.08 31.02
C THR A 190 -2.12 19.91 30.86
N THR A 191 -1.59 18.73 31.18
CA THR A 191 -0.15 18.41 31.08
C THR A 191 0.08 17.33 30.07
N HIS A 192 1.07 17.52 29.20
CA HIS A 192 1.45 16.54 28.18
C HIS A 192 2.96 16.31 28.11
N TRP A 193 3.35 15.18 27.54
CA TRP A 193 4.74 14.80 27.27
C TRP A 193 5.05 15.04 25.79
N TYR A 194 6.01 15.93 25.56
CA TYR A 194 6.44 16.35 24.23
C TYR A 194 7.74 15.67 23.85
N LEU A 195 7.78 14.93 22.75
CA LEU A 195 8.99 14.36 22.21
C LEU A 195 9.88 15.46 21.60
N ARG A 196 11.11 15.57 22.10
CA ARG A 196 12.11 16.52 21.61
C ARG A 196 12.73 16.02 20.31
N LEU A 197 12.03 16.20 19.19
CA LEU A 197 12.50 15.80 17.87
C LEU A 197 13.77 16.54 17.45
N SER A 198 14.01 17.75 17.98
CA SER A 198 15.24 18.53 17.76
C SER A 198 16.51 17.79 18.19
N ASP A 199 16.45 16.96 19.22
CA ASP A 199 17.60 16.16 19.69
C ASP A 199 18.07 15.16 18.61
N PHE A 200 17.21 14.81 17.67
CA PHE A 200 17.45 13.85 16.59
C PHE A 200 17.76 14.49 15.23
N GLU A 201 17.75 15.81 15.09
CA GLU A 201 17.98 16.47 13.78
C GLU A 201 19.33 16.08 13.15
N LYS A 202 20.40 16.07 13.92
CA LYS A 202 21.72 15.70 13.43
C LYS A 202 21.82 14.22 13.03
N PRO A 203 21.47 13.24 13.87
CA PRO A 203 21.52 11.81 13.48
C PRO A 203 20.53 11.47 12.36
N LEU A 204 19.32 12.06 12.33
CA LEU A 204 18.37 11.89 11.23
C LEU A 204 18.93 12.41 9.92
N ARG A 205 19.52 13.62 9.92
CA ARG A 205 20.16 14.19 8.73
C ARG A 205 21.23 13.25 8.17
N GLN A 206 22.16 12.81 9.01
CA GLN A 206 23.24 11.90 8.61
C GLN A 206 22.68 10.58 8.03
N TRP A 207 21.67 10.02 8.65
CA TRP A 207 21.02 8.81 8.16
C TRP A 207 20.31 9.03 6.83
N LEU A 208 19.53 10.10 6.67
CA LEU A 208 18.84 10.42 5.41
C LEU A 208 19.83 10.72 4.26
N GLU A 209 20.91 11.45 4.53
CA GLU A 209 21.96 11.70 3.55
C GLU A 209 22.63 10.42 3.06
N SER A 210 22.76 9.39 3.92
CA SER A 210 23.25 8.06 3.53
C SER A 210 22.31 7.30 2.57
N LYS A 211 21.06 7.75 2.42
CA LYS A 211 20.04 7.15 1.53
C LYS A 211 19.97 7.81 0.15
N GLN A 212 20.82 8.80 -0.14
CA GLN A 212 20.88 9.42 -1.46
C GLN A 212 21.17 8.38 -2.55
N GLY A 213 20.42 8.46 -3.65
CA GLY A 213 20.50 7.51 -4.75
C GLY A 213 19.82 6.14 -4.48
N GLN A 214 19.34 5.89 -3.27
CA GLN A 214 18.63 4.67 -2.89
C GLN A 214 17.11 4.91 -2.69
N TRP A 215 16.77 6.04 -2.08
CA TRP A 215 15.38 6.43 -1.84
C TRP A 215 14.89 7.39 -2.93
N ARG A 216 13.57 7.43 -3.11
CA ARG A 216 12.96 8.42 -4.01
C ARG A 216 13.24 9.84 -3.54
N ALA A 217 13.54 10.73 -4.50
CA ALA A 217 13.93 12.11 -4.22
C ALA A 217 12.84 12.91 -3.48
N ASN A 218 11.55 12.66 -3.74
CA ASN A 218 10.45 13.32 -3.05
C ASN A 218 10.48 13.08 -1.52
N VAL A 219 10.74 11.85 -1.08
CA VAL A 219 10.84 11.50 0.35
C VAL A 219 12.04 12.19 1.00
N LEU A 220 13.23 12.07 0.36
CA LEU A 220 14.47 12.65 0.90
C LEU A 220 14.40 14.18 0.96
N ASN A 221 13.96 14.83 -0.12
CA ASN A 221 13.88 16.29 -0.19
C ASN A 221 12.88 16.84 0.84
N PHE A 222 11.73 16.16 1.00
CA PHE A 222 10.76 16.54 2.02
C PHE A 222 11.37 16.42 3.43
N ALA A 223 11.93 15.25 3.78
CA ALA A 223 12.47 15.02 5.13
C ALA A 223 13.64 15.95 5.47
N LEU A 224 14.61 16.11 4.56
CA LEU A 224 15.72 17.03 4.74
C LEU A 224 15.27 18.50 4.79
N GLY A 225 14.22 18.84 4.04
CA GLY A 225 13.59 20.17 4.08
C GLY A 225 12.99 20.48 5.45
N GLN A 226 12.28 19.51 6.06
CA GLN A 226 11.73 19.64 7.42
C GLN A 226 12.83 19.82 8.46
N ILE A 227 13.90 19.03 8.41
CA ILE A 227 15.05 19.19 9.32
C ILE A 227 15.71 20.58 9.17
N LYS A 228 15.78 21.11 7.95
CA LYS A 228 16.33 22.46 7.71
C LYS A 228 15.50 23.57 8.35
N GLN A 229 14.17 23.38 8.44
CA GLN A 229 13.25 24.33 9.10
C GLN A 229 13.25 24.18 10.62
N GLY A 230 13.84 23.12 11.16
CA GLY A 230 13.79 22.73 12.56
C GLY A 230 12.61 21.79 12.84
N LEU A 231 12.84 20.75 13.63
CA LEU A 231 11.80 19.78 14.00
C LEU A 231 11.09 20.23 15.28
N PRO A 232 9.80 20.60 15.21
CA PRO A 232 9.05 21.03 16.38
C PRO A 232 8.83 19.86 17.34
N GLU A 233 8.83 20.14 18.63
CA GLU A 233 8.41 19.18 19.63
C GLU A 233 6.91 18.83 19.44
N ARG A 234 6.59 17.55 19.58
CA ARG A 234 5.22 17.06 19.45
C ARG A 234 4.75 16.41 20.72
N SER A 235 3.52 16.74 21.14
CA SER A 235 2.86 16.03 22.23
C SER A 235 2.55 14.60 21.84
N MET A 236 3.04 13.64 22.65
CA MET A 236 2.83 12.20 22.46
C MET A 236 1.78 11.62 23.39
N THR A 237 0.99 12.47 24.04
CA THR A 237 -0.14 12.08 24.89
C THR A 237 -1.40 12.88 24.54
N ARG A 238 -2.57 12.32 24.87
CA ARG A 238 -3.87 12.93 24.60
C ARG A 238 -4.82 12.75 25.79
N ASP A 239 -5.70 13.73 25.99
CA ASP A 239 -6.81 13.70 26.95
C ASP A 239 -8.07 13.11 26.31
N ILE A 240 -8.01 11.85 25.91
CA ILE A 240 -9.14 11.07 25.39
C ILE A 240 -9.18 9.71 26.09
N ALA A 241 -10.30 9.02 25.99
CA ALA A 241 -10.48 7.73 26.65
C ALA A 241 -10.03 6.54 25.80
N TRP A 242 -10.05 6.69 24.47
CA TRP A 242 -9.82 5.61 23.52
C TRP A 242 -8.39 5.63 22.96
N GLY A 243 -7.58 4.64 23.35
CA GLY A 243 -6.19 4.49 22.97
C GLY A 243 -5.36 3.76 24.02
N VAL A 244 -4.07 3.65 23.79
CA VAL A 244 -3.12 2.98 24.71
C VAL A 244 -2.88 3.86 25.94
N PRO A 245 -3.09 3.39 27.19
CA PRO A 245 -2.86 4.17 28.39
C PRO A 245 -1.39 4.58 28.57
N VAL A 246 -1.15 5.81 29.04
CA VAL A 246 0.20 6.31 29.35
C VAL A 246 0.79 5.53 30.54
N PRO A 247 1.96 4.89 30.41
CA PRO A 247 2.51 3.96 31.41
C PRO A 247 3.38 4.67 32.49
N LEU A 248 2.95 5.80 33.01
CA LEU A 248 3.70 6.54 34.02
C LEU A 248 2.94 6.57 35.36
N ASP A 249 3.67 6.35 36.45
CA ASP A 249 3.16 6.62 37.80
C ASP A 249 3.30 8.12 38.12
N ASP A 250 2.55 8.92 37.39
CA ASP A 250 2.50 10.37 37.50
C ASP A 250 1.03 10.81 37.57
N PRO A 251 0.62 11.63 38.55
CA PRO A 251 -0.76 12.10 38.66
C PRO A 251 -1.29 12.78 37.40
N ASP A 252 -0.43 13.49 36.67
CA ASP A 252 -0.80 14.16 35.42
C ASP A 252 -0.97 13.18 34.22
N ALA A 253 -0.54 11.92 34.35
CA ALA A 253 -0.71 10.88 33.34
C ALA A 253 -2.04 10.13 33.44
N ARG A 254 -2.72 10.25 34.59
CA ARG A 254 -3.97 9.50 34.84
C ARG A 254 -5.06 9.89 33.86
N GLY A 255 -5.69 8.89 33.23
CA GLY A 255 -6.77 9.08 32.25
C GLY A 255 -6.31 9.60 30.91
N LYS A 256 -5.00 9.64 30.64
CA LYS A 256 -4.45 9.99 29.33
C LYS A 256 -4.03 8.75 28.56
N VAL A 257 -4.07 8.87 27.23
CA VAL A 257 -3.58 7.84 26.30
C VAL A 257 -2.43 8.36 25.46
N LEU A 258 -1.72 7.46 24.82
CA LEU A 258 -0.69 7.79 23.83
C LEU A 258 -1.34 8.43 22.59
N TYR A 259 -0.59 9.30 21.93
CA TYR A 259 -1.01 9.88 20.66
C TYR A 259 -1.00 8.82 19.57
N VAL A 260 -2.07 8.72 18.79
CA VAL A 260 -2.24 7.71 17.75
C VAL A 260 -1.05 7.59 16.77
N TRP A 261 -0.42 8.69 16.42
CA TRP A 261 0.78 8.68 15.56
C TRP A 261 2.07 8.28 16.30
N PHE A 262 2.01 8.11 17.61
CA PHE A 262 3.08 7.48 18.39
C PHE A 262 2.90 5.96 18.38
N ASP A 263 1.70 5.46 18.65
CA ASP A 263 1.46 4.01 18.77
C ASP A 263 1.23 3.31 17.40
N ALA A 264 0.61 3.97 16.42
CA ALA A 264 0.31 3.36 15.12
C ALA A 264 1.55 2.71 14.44
N PRO A 265 2.72 3.37 14.26
CA PRO A 265 3.88 2.73 13.65
C PRO A 265 4.48 1.60 14.49
N ILE A 266 4.24 1.58 15.81
CA ILE A 266 4.62 0.47 16.69
C ILE A 266 3.79 -0.78 16.37
N GLY A 267 2.60 -0.61 15.79
CA GLY A 267 1.76 -1.69 15.28
C GLY A 267 2.50 -2.65 14.36
N TYR A 268 3.41 -2.15 13.52
CA TYR A 268 4.23 -3.01 12.67
C TYR A 268 5.05 -4.04 13.48
N MET A 269 5.59 -3.61 14.62
CA MET A 269 6.39 -4.49 15.49
C MET A 269 5.50 -5.46 16.27
N SER A 270 4.42 -4.98 16.86
CA SER A 270 3.49 -5.81 17.63
C SER A 270 2.80 -6.87 16.77
N PHE A 271 2.44 -6.53 15.51
CA PHE A 271 1.88 -7.50 14.57
C PHE A 271 2.91 -8.51 14.08
N THR A 272 4.18 -8.08 13.87
CA THR A 272 5.28 -9.03 13.61
C THR A 272 5.45 -10.00 14.76
N ALA A 273 5.42 -9.51 16.01
CA ALA A 273 5.51 -10.34 17.21
C ALA A 273 4.32 -11.31 17.32
N ALA A 274 3.11 -10.86 17.02
CA ALA A 274 1.92 -11.71 16.98
C ALA A 274 2.03 -12.82 15.92
N TRP A 275 2.58 -12.51 14.75
CA TRP A 275 2.89 -13.50 13.72
C TRP A 275 3.88 -14.54 14.24
N CYS A 276 4.98 -14.10 14.87
CA CYS A 276 6.00 -14.99 15.43
C CYS A 276 5.41 -15.90 16.53
N ALA A 277 4.58 -15.36 17.42
CA ALA A 277 3.89 -16.15 18.44
C ALA A 277 3.04 -17.29 17.85
N ARG A 278 2.31 -17.00 16.76
CA ARG A 278 1.42 -17.98 16.10
C ARG A 278 2.17 -19.04 15.28
N HIS A 279 3.31 -18.69 14.67
CA HIS A 279 3.99 -19.56 13.70
C HIS A 279 5.32 -20.14 14.21
N ALA A 280 6.01 -19.42 15.12
CA ALA A 280 7.27 -19.85 15.70
C ALA A 280 7.15 -20.21 17.20
N GLY A 281 6.02 -19.94 17.84
CA GLY A 281 5.75 -20.25 19.24
C GLY A 281 6.35 -19.26 20.23
N ASP A 282 7.13 -18.28 19.77
CA ASP A 282 7.72 -17.23 20.61
C ASP A 282 7.58 -15.85 19.93
N TRP A 283 6.88 -14.94 20.58
CA TRP A 283 6.70 -13.58 20.10
C TRP A 283 8.04 -12.81 20.05
N GLN A 284 9.02 -13.16 20.87
CA GLN A 284 10.34 -12.50 20.90
C GLN A 284 11.15 -12.71 19.62
N ASP A 285 10.77 -13.68 18.79
CA ASP A 285 11.34 -13.90 17.47
C ASP A 285 11.14 -12.72 16.50
N TYR A 286 10.29 -11.71 16.86
CA TYR A 286 10.21 -10.45 16.13
C TYR A 286 11.58 -9.76 15.99
N GLN A 287 12.51 -10.01 16.94
CA GLN A 287 13.86 -9.44 16.90
C GLN A 287 14.66 -9.89 15.67
N LYS A 288 14.36 -11.07 15.11
CA LYS A 288 14.97 -11.56 13.86
C LYS A 288 14.60 -10.68 12.65
N TRP A 289 13.50 -9.94 12.75
CA TRP A 289 12.97 -9.05 11.72
C TRP A 289 13.33 -7.58 11.98
N TRP A 290 13.25 -7.15 13.22
CA TRP A 290 13.41 -5.75 13.60
C TRP A 290 14.80 -5.37 14.11
N CYS A 291 15.61 -6.34 14.56
CA CYS A 291 16.90 -6.06 15.20
C CYS A 291 18.08 -6.74 14.51
N ALA A 292 17.84 -7.61 13.53
CA ALA A 292 18.91 -8.37 12.87
C ALA A 292 19.42 -7.64 11.61
N PRO A 293 20.73 -7.43 11.45
CA PRO A 293 21.31 -6.61 10.38
C PRO A 293 21.13 -7.21 8.97
N ASP A 294 20.76 -8.49 8.86
CA ASP A 294 20.49 -9.20 7.62
C ASP A 294 19.03 -9.08 7.14
N CYS A 295 18.18 -8.35 7.87
CA CYS A 295 16.79 -8.06 7.48
C CYS A 295 16.65 -6.63 6.94
N ALA A 296 16.11 -6.47 5.74
CA ALA A 296 15.75 -5.17 5.20
C ALA A 296 14.33 -4.80 5.63
N ILE A 297 14.16 -3.63 6.24
CA ILE A 297 12.85 -3.08 6.63
C ILE A 297 12.42 -2.03 5.62
N ILE A 298 11.25 -2.24 4.96
CA ILE A 298 10.76 -1.38 3.91
C ILE A 298 9.31 -0.98 4.21
N HIS A 299 9.09 0.32 4.33
CA HIS A 299 7.76 0.89 4.58
C HIS A 299 7.16 1.45 3.29
N PHE A 300 5.94 0.99 2.93
CA PHE A 300 5.13 1.56 1.86
C PHE A 300 4.05 2.46 2.44
N ILE A 301 3.98 3.72 2.00
CA ILE A 301 3.15 4.75 2.61
C ILE A 301 2.54 5.70 1.57
N GLY A 302 1.51 6.44 1.96
CA GLY A 302 1.07 7.64 1.25
C GLY A 302 1.94 8.86 1.58
N GLU A 303 1.89 9.90 0.75
CA GLU A 303 2.72 11.11 0.91
C GLU A 303 2.51 11.82 2.25
N ASP A 304 1.30 11.79 2.80
CA ASP A 304 0.92 12.38 4.09
C ASP A 304 1.62 11.72 5.29
N ASN A 305 2.01 10.47 5.14
CA ASN A 305 2.70 9.70 6.16
C ASN A 305 4.23 9.91 6.16
N THR A 306 4.77 10.66 5.21
CA THR A 306 6.22 10.82 5.04
C THR A 306 6.88 11.44 6.27
N VAL A 307 6.26 12.46 6.90
CA VAL A 307 6.80 13.08 8.12
C VAL A 307 6.93 12.10 9.27
N PHE A 308 6.00 11.15 9.38
CA PHE A 308 6.04 10.14 10.44
C PHE A 308 7.09 9.07 10.15
N HIS A 309 7.11 8.48 8.94
CA HIS A 309 7.98 7.35 8.63
C HIS A 309 9.44 7.72 8.28
N ALA A 310 9.68 8.96 7.84
CA ALA A 310 11.03 9.43 7.53
C ALA A 310 11.67 10.26 8.66
N LEU A 311 10.90 10.74 9.64
CA LEU A 311 11.40 11.59 10.73
C LEU A 311 11.00 11.08 12.12
N THR A 312 9.69 11.07 12.46
CA THR A 312 9.21 10.77 13.82
C THR A 312 9.50 9.32 14.20
N TRP A 313 9.14 8.36 13.35
CA TRP A 313 9.37 6.93 13.61
C TRP A 313 10.86 6.59 13.72
N PRO A 314 11.75 7.01 12.81
CA PRO A 314 13.18 6.84 12.98
C PRO A 314 13.74 7.50 14.25
N ALA A 315 13.25 8.68 14.65
CA ALA A 315 13.63 9.30 15.92
C ALA A 315 13.22 8.43 17.12
N MET A 316 12.01 7.86 17.09
CA MET A 316 11.55 6.94 18.13
C MET A 316 12.40 5.67 18.18
N LEU A 317 12.77 5.09 17.03
CA LEU A 317 13.66 3.92 16.95
C LEU A 317 15.05 4.23 17.52
N MET A 318 15.62 5.41 17.18
CA MET A 318 16.90 5.87 17.73
C MET A 318 16.81 6.06 19.24
N ALA A 319 15.73 6.68 19.74
CA ALA A 319 15.52 6.89 21.17
C ALA A 319 15.31 5.58 21.94
N HIS A 320 14.64 4.61 21.34
CA HIS A 320 14.46 3.27 21.91
C HIS A 320 15.77 2.47 21.94
N GLY A 321 16.61 2.61 20.91
CA GLY A 321 17.99 2.09 20.89
C GLY A 321 18.17 0.61 20.56
N ARG A 322 17.10 -0.15 20.25
CA ARG A 322 17.18 -1.59 19.91
C ARG A 322 16.82 -1.92 18.46
N PRO A 323 15.70 -1.46 17.92
CA PRO A 323 15.34 -1.79 16.52
C PRO A 323 16.23 -1.06 15.54
N GLN A 324 16.39 -1.65 14.34
CA GLN A 324 17.09 -0.97 13.25
C GLN A 324 16.19 0.08 12.57
N LEU A 325 16.87 1.03 11.92
CA LEU A 325 16.20 2.03 11.10
C LEU A 325 15.72 1.41 9.78
N PRO A 326 14.66 1.95 9.17
CA PRO A 326 14.17 1.49 7.88
C PRO A 326 15.26 1.50 6.80
N THR A 327 15.32 0.43 6.02
CA THR A 327 16.19 0.35 4.84
C THR A 327 15.68 1.27 3.75
N ALA A 328 14.33 1.29 3.55
CA ALA A 328 13.67 2.19 2.62
C ALA A 328 12.30 2.65 3.14
N VAL A 329 11.92 3.86 2.74
CA VAL A 329 10.57 4.42 2.84
C VAL A 329 10.12 4.76 1.42
N VAL A 330 9.10 4.03 0.95
CA VAL A 330 8.55 4.17 -0.41
C VAL A 330 7.22 4.90 -0.29
N ALA A 331 7.21 6.19 -0.59
CA ALA A 331 6.00 7.00 -0.56
C ALA A 331 5.47 7.26 -1.97
N ASN A 332 4.19 6.98 -2.19
CA ASN A 332 3.44 7.43 -3.35
C ASN A 332 2.69 8.72 -3.01
N ASN A 333 2.55 9.59 -4.01
CA ASN A 333 1.69 10.77 -3.90
C ASN A 333 0.20 10.37 -3.92
N PHE A 334 -0.71 11.33 -3.76
CA PHE A 334 -2.14 11.01 -3.82
C PHE A 334 -2.60 10.70 -5.25
N MET A 335 -3.46 9.69 -5.34
CA MET A 335 -4.30 9.48 -6.50
C MET A 335 -5.65 10.17 -6.25
N ASN A 336 -5.92 11.20 -7.01
CA ASN A 336 -7.18 11.95 -6.99
C ASN A 336 -8.27 11.19 -7.77
N HIS A 337 -9.47 11.74 -7.80
CA HIS A 337 -10.56 11.28 -8.64
C HIS A 337 -10.87 12.33 -9.69
N LYS A 338 -11.16 11.91 -10.93
CA LYS A 338 -11.57 12.81 -12.00
C LYS A 338 -13.09 12.79 -12.11
N VAL A 339 -13.73 13.92 -11.84
CA VAL A 339 -15.18 14.10 -11.90
C VAL A 339 -15.48 15.20 -12.90
N ALA A 340 -16.31 14.91 -13.90
CA ALA A 340 -16.70 15.87 -14.95
C ALA A 340 -15.50 16.60 -15.61
N GLY A 341 -14.34 15.94 -15.71
CA GLY A 341 -13.13 16.51 -16.31
C GLY A 341 -12.21 17.27 -15.35
N GLU A 342 -12.63 17.55 -14.11
CA GLU A 342 -11.83 18.24 -13.10
C GLU A 342 -11.20 17.29 -12.07
N LEU A 343 -9.99 17.63 -11.62
CA LEU A 343 -9.29 16.89 -10.57
C LEU A 343 -9.86 17.28 -9.21
N GLN A 344 -10.48 16.34 -8.52
CA GLN A 344 -10.95 16.52 -7.15
C GLN A 344 -10.18 15.65 -6.18
N LYS A 345 -9.78 16.26 -5.05
CA LYS A 345 -9.22 15.50 -3.92
C LYS A 345 -10.34 14.64 -3.32
N ILE A 346 -10.08 13.35 -3.19
CA ILE A 346 -11.00 12.47 -2.48
C ILE A 346 -11.11 12.94 -1.04
N SER A 347 -12.30 13.38 -0.62
CA SER A 347 -12.59 13.77 0.76
C SER A 347 -13.79 13.02 1.29
N LYS A 348 -13.88 12.89 2.63
CA LYS A 348 -14.99 12.19 3.30
C LYS A 348 -16.35 12.91 3.14
N SER A 349 -16.35 14.18 2.69
CA SER A 349 -17.53 15.03 2.51
C SER A 349 -18.02 15.11 1.05
N THR A 350 -17.48 14.28 0.16
CA THR A 350 -17.83 14.29 -1.27
C THR A 350 -19.28 13.85 -1.47
N THR A 351 -20.02 14.53 -2.38
CA THR A 351 -21.40 14.17 -2.72
C THR A 351 -21.46 12.84 -3.46
N ALA A 352 -22.64 12.20 -3.51
CA ALA A 352 -22.77 10.88 -4.16
C ALA A 352 -22.38 10.88 -5.66
N ALA A 353 -22.52 12.03 -6.35
CA ALA A 353 -22.12 12.19 -7.75
C ALA A 353 -20.58 12.28 -7.92
N ASP A 354 -19.87 12.68 -6.86
CA ASP A 354 -18.43 12.92 -6.85
C ASP A 354 -17.70 11.88 -6.00
N ALA A 355 -18.39 10.79 -5.61
CA ALA A 355 -17.85 9.78 -4.73
C ALA A 355 -16.64 9.06 -5.38
N PRO A 356 -15.59 8.75 -4.61
CA PRO A 356 -14.47 7.96 -5.12
C PRO A 356 -14.95 6.55 -5.51
N VAL A 357 -14.19 5.88 -6.36
CA VAL A 357 -14.42 4.44 -6.61
C VAL A 357 -14.02 3.68 -5.35
N TRP A 358 -15.02 3.15 -4.65
CA TRP A 358 -14.85 2.31 -3.48
C TRP A 358 -14.48 0.89 -3.91
N VAL A 359 -13.54 0.28 -3.21
CA VAL A 359 -13.07 -1.08 -3.51
C VAL A 359 -14.22 -2.09 -3.42
N GLU A 360 -14.99 -2.02 -2.34
CA GLU A 360 -16.15 -2.87 -2.12
C GLU A 360 -17.18 -2.79 -3.28
N GLU A 361 -17.45 -1.58 -3.78
CA GLU A 361 -18.41 -1.39 -4.88
C GLU A 361 -17.87 -1.94 -6.21
N TYR A 362 -16.57 -1.77 -6.45
CA TYR A 362 -15.90 -2.38 -7.59
C TYR A 362 -16.02 -3.90 -7.57
N LEU A 363 -15.72 -4.52 -6.42
CA LEU A 363 -15.78 -5.98 -6.25
C LEU A 363 -17.21 -6.51 -6.35
N LYS A 364 -18.21 -5.82 -5.79
CA LYS A 364 -19.63 -6.19 -5.88
C LYS A 364 -20.18 -6.19 -7.32
N ARG A 365 -19.58 -5.41 -8.23
CA ARG A 365 -19.92 -5.43 -9.65
C ARG A 365 -19.37 -6.67 -10.38
N GLY A 366 -18.57 -7.51 -9.73
CA GLY A 366 -17.94 -8.69 -10.33
C GLY A 366 -16.86 -8.36 -11.36
N LEU A 367 -16.27 -7.17 -11.30
CA LEU A 367 -15.18 -6.76 -12.17
C LEU A 367 -13.87 -7.47 -11.78
N ASP A 368 -13.01 -7.71 -12.78
CA ASP A 368 -11.75 -8.45 -12.56
C ASP A 368 -10.78 -7.64 -11.67
N PRO A 369 -10.36 -8.17 -10.50
CA PRO A 369 -9.39 -7.51 -9.62
C PRO A 369 -8.09 -7.14 -10.32
N ASP A 370 -7.60 -7.97 -11.23
CA ASP A 370 -6.36 -7.72 -11.96
C ASP A 370 -6.48 -6.53 -12.93
N ALA A 371 -7.67 -6.26 -13.47
CA ALA A 371 -7.88 -5.07 -14.28
C ALA A 371 -7.71 -3.79 -13.46
N LEU A 372 -8.21 -3.78 -12.21
CA LEU A 372 -8.00 -2.66 -11.31
C LEU A 372 -6.54 -2.54 -10.87
N ARG A 373 -5.91 -3.64 -10.48
CA ARG A 373 -4.47 -3.69 -10.12
C ARG A 373 -3.59 -3.16 -11.25
N TYR A 374 -3.87 -3.59 -12.48
CA TYR A 374 -3.20 -3.10 -13.68
C TYR A 374 -3.33 -1.59 -13.82
N TYR A 375 -4.55 -1.07 -13.78
CA TYR A 375 -4.82 0.35 -13.98
C TYR A 375 -4.17 1.22 -12.90
N LEU A 376 -4.31 0.84 -11.63
CA LEU A 376 -3.72 1.56 -10.51
C LEU A 376 -2.19 1.57 -10.57
N THR A 377 -1.57 0.50 -11.09
CA THR A 377 -0.11 0.45 -11.30
C THR A 377 0.29 1.30 -12.51
N ALA A 378 -0.45 1.25 -13.63
CA ALA A 378 -0.18 2.06 -14.81
C ALA A 378 -0.30 3.57 -14.53
N GLN A 379 -1.18 3.94 -13.60
CA GLN A 379 -1.39 5.32 -13.14
C GLN A 379 -0.75 5.59 -11.76
N ALA A 380 0.20 4.73 -11.32
CA ALA A 380 0.79 4.86 -9.99
C ALA A 380 1.37 6.27 -9.76
N PRO A 381 1.02 6.93 -8.64
CA PRO A 381 1.45 8.30 -8.35
C PRO A 381 2.87 8.34 -7.76
N GLU A 382 3.83 7.66 -8.41
CA GLU A 382 5.21 7.50 -7.91
C GLU A 382 6.00 8.79 -7.88
N ALA A 383 5.85 9.63 -8.91
CA ALA A 383 6.62 10.88 -9.05
C ALA A 383 5.77 12.14 -8.83
N ALA A 384 4.48 12.07 -9.14
CA ALA A 384 3.54 13.17 -9.02
C ALA A 384 2.15 12.62 -8.70
N ARG A 385 1.24 13.48 -8.23
CA ARG A 385 -0.17 13.14 -8.04
C ARG A 385 -0.80 12.77 -9.39
N THR A 386 -1.61 11.72 -9.38
CA THR A 386 -2.35 11.24 -10.54
C THR A 386 -3.85 11.26 -10.27
N ALA A 387 -4.66 10.77 -11.22
CA ALA A 387 -6.09 10.64 -11.00
C ALA A 387 -6.62 9.31 -11.54
N PHE A 388 -7.62 8.77 -10.86
CA PHE A 388 -8.42 7.68 -11.37
C PHE A 388 -9.47 8.27 -12.33
N ASP A 389 -9.47 7.78 -13.58
CA ASP A 389 -10.43 8.15 -14.62
C ASP A 389 -11.18 6.89 -15.07
N PRO A 390 -12.51 6.78 -14.82
CA PRO A 390 -13.30 5.61 -15.18
C PRO A 390 -13.31 5.30 -16.69
N GLU A 391 -13.26 6.31 -17.55
CA GLU A 391 -13.25 6.12 -19.01
C GLU A 391 -11.89 5.62 -19.49
N ASP A 392 -10.79 6.17 -18.97
CA ASP A 392 -9.43 5.70 -19.25
C ASP A 392 -9.23 4.27 -18.73
N PHE A 393 -9.81 3.92 -17.58
CA PHE A 393 -9.80 2.55 -17.06
C PHE A 393 -10.40 1.56 -18.06
N VAL A 394 -11.61 1.82 -18.59
CA VAL A 394 -12.27 0.98 -19.59
C VAL A 394 -11.45 0.92 -20.89
N THR A 395 -10.93 2.06 -21.34
CA THR A 395 -10.10 2.17 -22.55
C THR A 395 -8.83 1.32 -22.43
N ARG A 396 -8.10 1.43 -21.32
CA ARG A 396 -6.87 0.66 -21.11
C ARG A 396 -7.13 -0.83 -20.92
N ASN A 397 -8.18 -1.20 -20.19
CA ASN A 397 -8.58 -2.60 -20.10
C ASN A 397 -8.78 -3.20 -21.50
N ASN A 398 -9.52 -2.51 -22.37
CA ASN A 398 -9.86 -3.03 -23.69
C ASN A 398 -8.67 -3.01 -24.67
N SER A 399 -7.87 -1.93 -24.67
CA SER A 399 -6.77 -1.76 -25.63
C SER A 399 -5.48 -2.47 -25.19
N GLU A 400 -5.22 -2.55 -23.89
CA GLU A 400 -3.95 -3.07 -23.38
C GLU A 400 -4.12 -4.50 -22.84
N LEU A 401 -5.04 -4.75 -21.91
CA LEU A 401 -5.22 -6.10 -21.36
C LEU A 401 -5.89 -7.05 -22.35
N VAL A 402 -6.99 -6.65 -22.96
CA VAL A 402 -7.72 -7.51 -23.90
C VAL A 402 -6.99 -7.59 -25.24
N ALA A 403 -6.72 -6.44 -25.90
CA ALA A 403 -6.22 -6.42 -27.27
C ALA A 403 -4.71 -6.72 -27.40
N ALA A 404 -3.88 -6.32 -26.42
CA ALA A 404 -2.44 -6.61 -26.48
C ALA A 404 -2.10 -7.94 -25.79
N LEU A 405 -2.34 -8.10 -24.49
CA LEU A 405 -1.93 -9.29 -23.75
C LEU A 405 -2.85 -10.49 -24.04
N GLY A 406 -4.15 -10.32 -23.83
CA GLY A 406 -5.14 -11.39 -23.97
C GLY A 406 -5.27 -11.93 -25.38
N ASN A 407 -5.24 -11.06 -26.39
CA ASN A 407 -5.33 -11.46 -27.80
C ASN A 407 -4.14 -12.34 -28.23
N PHE A 408 -2.91 -11.98 -27.88
CA PHE A 408 -1.74 -12.81 -28.18
C PHE A 408 -1.87 -14.20 -27.58
N VAL A 409 -2.16 -14.28 -26.28
CA VAL A 409 -2.32 -15.55 -25.55
C VAL A 409 -3.42 -16.40 -26.18
N ASN A 410 -4.57 -15.82 -26.41
CA ASN A 410 -5.71 -16.53 -26.99
C ASN A 410 -5.41 -17.07 -28.40
N ARG A 411 -4.81 -16.25 -29.27
CA ARG A 411 -4.45 -16.65 -30.64
C ARG A 411 -3.45 -17.81 -30.64
N ALA A 412 -2.37 -17.72 -29.84
CA ALA A 412 -1.32 -18.74 -29.80
C ALA A 412 -1.85 -20.08 -29.24
N LEU A 413 -2.53 -20.05 -28.12
CA LEU A 413 -3.00 -21.27 -27.44
C LEU A 413 -4.21 -21.91 -28.18
N THR A 414 -5.13 -21.13 -28.71
CA THR A 414 -6.23 -21.64 -29.56
C THR A 414 -5.67 -22.28 -30.84
N PHE A 415 -4.61 -21.70 -31.42
CA PHE A 415 -3.94 -22.29 -32.58
C PHE A 415 -3.30 -23.63 -32.22
N ALA A 416 -2.61 -23.73 -31.06
CA ALA A 416 -2.04 -24.97 -30.58
C ALA A 416 -3.13 -26.04 -30.30
N ALA A 417 -4.23 -25.66 -29.65
CA ALA A 417 -5.36 -26.53 -29.39
C ALA A 417 -5.98 -27.09 -30.68
N ARG A 418 -6.13 -26.23 -31.70
CA ARG A 418 -6.79 -26.60 -32.96
C ARG A 418 -5.92 -27.43 -33.90
N TYR A 419 -4.62 -27.16 -33.95
CA TYR A 419 -3.75 -27.70 -35.00
C TYR A 419 -2.61 -28.62 -34.48
N PHE A 420 -2.37 -28.64 -33.16
CA PHE A 420 -1.36 -29.44 -32.50
C PHE A 420 -1.92 -30.25 -31.31
N GLU A 421 -3.21 -30.63 -31.39
CA GLU A 421 -3.90 -31.49 -30.42
C GLU A 421 -3.80 -30.98 -28.96
N GLY A 422 -3.70 -29.66 -28.75
CA GLY A 422 -3.51 -29.07 -27.44
C GLY A 422 -2.18 -29.45 -26.77
N ARG A 423 -1.16 -29.68 -27.54
CA ARG A 423 0.20 -30.03 -27.07
C ARG A 423 1.22 -29.02 -27.56
N VAL A 424 2.32 -28.93 -26.85
CA VAL A 424 3.48 -28.14 -27.28
C VAL A 424 4.05 -28.76 -28.56
N PRO A 425 4.12 -28.00 -29.68
CA PRO A 425 4.68 -28.52 -30.96
C PRO A 425 6.21 -28.66 -30.88
N ASP A 426 6.79 -29.31 -31.91
CA ASP A 426 8.23 -29.49 -32.00
C ASP A 426 8.95 -28.17 -32.36
N PRO A 427 9.89 -27.68 -31.54
CA PRO A 427 10.65 -26.48 -31.83
C PRO A 427 11.88 -26.69 -32.72
N ALA A 428 12.11 -27.89 -33.25
CA ALA A 428 13.36 -28.24 -33.94
C ALA A 428 13.72 -27.33 -35.13
N ALA A 429 12.71 -26.73 -35.78
CA ALA A 429 12.92 -25.81 -36.90
C ALA A 429 13.00 -24.32 -36.50
N GLN A 430 13.33 -24.01 -35.23
CA GLN A 430 13.48 -22.62 -34.80
C GLN A 430 14.52 -21.84 -35.59
N THR A 431 14.12 -20.70 -36.09
CA THR A 431 14.94 -19.75 -36.87
C THR A 431 15.70 -18.78 -35.97
N ASP A 432 16.57 -17.94 -36.56
CA ASP A 432 17.21 -16.84 -35.85
C ASP A 432 16.19 -15.81 -35.34
N ALA A 433 15.09 -15.59 -36.06
CA ALA A 433 14.01 -14.70 -35.63
C ALA A 433 13.30 -15.22 -34.35
N ASP A 434 13.11 -16.55 -34.23
CA ASP A 434 12.51 -17.18 -33.06
C ASP A 434 13.44 -17.06 -31.85
N ARG A 435 14.72 -17.31 -32.04
CA ARG A 435 15.77 -17.14 -31.01
C ARG A 435 15.90 -15.69 -30.56
N ALA A 436 15.85 -14.74 -31.51
CA ALA A 436 15.89 -13.30 -31.21
C ALA A 436 14.67 -12.85 -30.40
N HIS A 437 13.48 -13.38 -30.71
CA HIS A 437 12.25 -13.09 -29.94
C HIS A 437 12.36 -13.61 -28.49
N LEU A 438 12.89 -14.80 -28.26
CA LEU A 438 13.10 -15.32 -26.91
C LEU A 438 14.21 -14.57 -26.15
N ALA A 439 15.25 -14.08 -26.83
CA ALA A 439 16.25 -13.20 -26.22
C ALA A 439 15.62 -11.86 -25.74
N GLN A 440 14.62 -11.35 -26.47
CA GLN A 440 13.85 -10.18 -26.01
C GLN A 440 12.99 -10.50 -24.78
N ALA A 441 12.49 -11.74 -24.62
CA ALA A 441 11.80 -12.19 -23.42
C ALA A 441 12.72 -12.18 -22.18
N ASP A 442 13.93 -12.72 -22.32
CA ASP A 442 14.95 -12.68 -21.26
C ASP A 442 15.27 -11.25 -20.83
N GLU A 443 15.47 -10.37 -21.81
CA GLU A 443 15.75 -8.95 -21.54
C GLU A 443 14.57 -8.24 -20.88
N ALA A 444 13.32 -8.52 -21.30
CA ALA A 444 12.12 -7.98 -20.69
C ALA A 444 12.01 -8.44 -19.21
N LEU A 445 12.20 -9.75 -18.94
CA LEU A 445 12.18 -10.28 -17.58
C LEU A 445 13.23 -9.60 -16.69
N ARG A 446 14.44 -9.41 -17.20
CA ARG A 446 15.53 -8.72 -16.50
C ARG A 446 15.18 -7.26 -16.19
N LYS A 447 14.63 -6.52 -17.17
CA LYS A 447 14.23 -5.12 -17.01
C LYS A 447 13.08 -4.94 -16.02
N VAL A 448 12.05 -5.77 -16.12
CA VAL A 448 10.93 -5.76 -15.16
C VAL A 448 11.46 -6.00 -13.75
N GLY A 449 12.31 -7.04 -13.57
CA GLY A 449 12.92 -7.32 -12.27
C GLY A 449 13.75 -6.17 -11.71
N ALA A 450 14.54 -5.49 -12.54
CA ALA A 450 15.32 -4.31 -12.14
C ALA A 450 14.39 -3.15 -11.69
N CYS A 451 13.32 -2.90 -12.44
CA CYS A 451 12.33 -1.89 -12.07
C CYS A 451 11.65 -2.20 -10.73
N LEU A 452 11.27 -3.45 -10.49
CA LEU A 452 10.66 -3.88 -9.23
C LEU A 452 11.62 -3.75 -8.06
N ALA A 453 12.88 -4.16 -8.23
CA ALA A 453 13.91 -4.03 -7.21
C ALA A 453 14.18 -2.58 -6.79
N GLU A 454 13.97 -1.63 -7.69
CA GLU A 454 14.14 -0.17 -7.48
C GLU A 454 12.82 0.54 -7.12
N HIS A 455 11.74 -0.19 -6.83
CA HIS A 455 10.40 0.34 -6.52
C HIS A 455 9.81 1.23 -7.63
N ARG A 456 10.11 0.95 -8.90
CA ARG A 456 9.61 1.63 -10.11
C ARG A 456 8.54 0.76 -10.78
N PHE A 457 7.40 0.58 -10.10
CA PHE A 457 6.36 -0.39 -10.50
C PHE A 457 5.71 -0.05 -11.83
N ARG A 458 5.43 1.24 -12.05
CA ARG A 458 4.88 1.73 -13.32
C ARG A 458 5.79 1.37 -14.49
N ASN A 459 7.10 1.66 -14.38
CA ASN A 459 8.06 1.31 -15.43
C ASN A 459 8.16 -0.21 -15.64
N GLY A 460 8.13 -1.00 -14.57
CA GLY A 460 8.10 -2.47 -14.68
C GLY A 460 6.88 -2.97 -15.45
N LEU A 461 5.71 -2.41 -15.19
CA LEU A 461 4.49 -2.74 -15.93
C LEU A 461 4.56 -2.29 -17.40
N GLU A 462 5.14 -1.13 -17.69
CA GLU A 462 5.36 -0.63 -19.04
C GLU A 462 6.27 -1.58 -19.87
N GLU A 463 7.35 -2.12 -19.28
CA GLU A 463 8.24 -3.11 -19.91
C GLU A 463 7.51 -4.44 -20.18
N LEU A 464 6.72 -4.95 -19.24
CA LEU A 464 5.86 -6.12 -19.45
C LEU A 464 4.93 -5.92 -20.66
N MET A 465 4.21 -4.79 -20.69
CA MET A 465 3.24 -4.52 -21.76
C MET A 465 3.92 -4.23 -23.10
N ALA A 466 5.12 -3.66 -23.09
CA ALA A 466 5.94 -3.53 -24.30
C ALA A 466 6.26 -4.91 -24.90
N TYR A 467 6.68 -5.87 -24.06
CA TYR A 467 6.94 -7.23 -24.54
C TYR A 467 5.66 -7.92 -25.01
N ALA A 468 4.52 -7.74 -24.36
CA ALA A 468 3.24 -8.29 -24.85
C ALA A 468 2.87 -7.78 -26.27
N ARG A 469 3.16 -6.52 -26.57
CA ARG A 469 3.01 -5.96 -27.94
C ARG A 469 3.98 -6.60 -28.93
N VAL A 470 5.24 -6.79 -28.55
CA VAL A 470 6.25 -7.49 -29.37
C VAL A 470 5.80 -8.93 -29.68
N CYS A 471 5.18 -9.61 -28.74
CA CYS A 471 4.62 -10.95 -28.95
C CYS A 471 3.48 -10.95 -30.02
N ASN A 472 2.60 -9.96 -30.00
CA ASN A 472 1.57 -9.82 -31.05
C ASN A 472 2.16 -9.56 -32.43
N GLU A 473 3.17 -8.69 -32.51
CA GLU A 473 3.88 -8.39 -33.75
C GLU A 473 4.58 -9.64 -34.29
N TYR A 474 5.35 -10.34 -33.44
CA TYR A 474 5.99 -11.59 -33.78
C TYR A 474 5.00 -12.62 -34.35
N PHE A 475 3.89 -12.89 -33.66
CA PHE A 475 2.86 -13.81 -34.13
C PHE A 475 2.29 -13.40 -35.50
N SER A 476 2.13 -12.10 -35.74
CA SER A 476 1.60 -11.59 -36.99
C SER A 476 2.61 -11.67 -38.14
N VAL A 477 3.88 -11.39 -37.89
CA VAL A 477 4.97 -11.47 -38.88
C VAL A 477 5.26 -12.92 -39.26
N ARG A 478 5.31 -13.83 -38.26
CA ARG A 478 5.55 -15.27 -38.51
C ARG A 478 4.37 -15.97 -39.17
N ALA A 479 3.17 -15.37 -39.10
CA ALA A 479 1.96 -15.81 -39.80
C ALA A 479 1.72 -17.33 -39.79
N PRO A 480 1.62 -18.01 -38.62
CA PRO A 480 1.54 -19.48 -38.54
C PRO A 480 0.34 -20.07 -39.30
N TRP A 481 -0.69 -19.28 -39.55
CA TRP A 481 -1.83 -19.67 -40.40
C TRP A 481 -1.43 -19.86 -41.86
N SER A 482 -0.36 -19.22 -42.32
CA SER A 482 0.21 -19.39 -43.66
C SER A 482 1.18 -20.56 -43.69
N SER A 483 2.23 -20.52 -42.85
CA SER A 483 3.27 -21.57 -42.82
C SER A 483 2.70 -22.97 -42.50
N ARG A 484 1.59 -23.07 -41.77
CA ARG A 484 0.89 -24.34 -41.55
C ARG A 484 0.55 -25.09 -42.85
N LYS A 485 0.32 -24.38 -43.97
CA LYS A 485 -0.02 -24.99 -45.24
C LYS A 485 1.18 -25.43 -46.07
N ASP A 486 2.27 -24.67 -45.93
CA ASP A 486 3.41 -24.77 -46.83
C ASP A 486 4.65 -25.37 -46.10
N ASP A 487 4.80 -25.10 -44.81
CA ASP A 487 5.89 -25.58 -43.96
C ASP A 487 5.39 -25.79 -42.51
N LEU A 488 4.95 -27.03 -42.26
CA LEU A 488 4.42 -27.40 -40.95
C LEU A 488 5.50 -27.35 -39.84
N ALA A 489 6.76 -27.56 -40.16
CA ALA A 489 7.85 -27.53 -39.20
C ALA A 489 8.14 -26.10 -38.74
N ASP A 490 8.15 -25.13 -39.66
CA ASP A 490 8.23 -23.69 -39.32
C ASP A 490 7.04 -23.23 -38.49
N CYS A 491 5.83 -23.66 -38.85
CA CYS A 491 4.62 -23.39 -38.07
C CYS A 491 4.73 -23.94 -36.63
N ALA A 492 5.19 -25.18 -36.49
CA ALA A 492 5.37 -25.83 -35.18
C ALA A 492 6.39 -25.06 -34.31
N ALA A 493 7.54 -24.71 -34.89
CA ALA A 493 8.57 -23.92 -34.20
C ALA A 493 8.06 -22.54 -33.78
N THR A 494 7.28 -21.85 -34.63
CA THR A 494 6.65 -20.56 -34.32
C THR A 494 5.69 -20.68 -33.15
N ILE A 495 4.81 -21.68 -33.11
CA ILE A 495 3.85 -21.87 -32.03
C ILE A 495 4.54 -22.30 -30.72
N ALA A 496 5.58 -23.17 -30.80
CA ALA A 496 6.40 -23.52 -29.63
C ALA A 496 7.07 -22.26 -29.00
N THR A 497 7.59 -21.38 -29.86
CA THR A 497 8.18 -20.11 -29.45
C THR A 497 7.13 -19.19 -28.78
N CYS A 498 5.93 -19.10 -29.32
CA CYS A 498 4.82 -18.34 -28.71
C CYS A 498 4.43 -18.91 -27.33
N ILE A 499 4.37 -20.24 -27.18
CA ILE A 499 4.07 -20.89 -25.89
C ILE A 499 5.17 -20.56 -24.88
N HIS A 500 6.43 -20.61 -25.27
CA HIS A 500 7.55 -20.23 -24.41
C HIS A 500 7.49 -18.74 -24.02
N ALA A 501 7.13 -17.83 -24.93
CA ALA A 501 6.91 -16.42 -24.64
C ALA A 501 5.76 -16.20 -23.63
N ILE A 502 4.69 -17.01 -23.69
CA ILE A 502 3.60 -16.95 -22.71
C ILE A 502 4.07 -17.36 -21.29
N GLU A 503 5.05 -18.27 -21.18
CA GLU A 503 5.66 -18.60 -19.87
C GLU A 503 6.36 -17.40 -19.26
N TYR A 504 7.12 -16.62 -20.04
CA TYR A 504 7.73 -15.38 -19.60
C TYR A 504 6.67 -14.33 -19.17
N LEU A 505 5.60 -14.19 -19.97
CA LEU A 505 4.49 -13.29 -19.62
C LEU A 505 3.83 -13.71 -18.30
N ALA A 506 3.62 -15.00 -18.05
CA ALA A 506 3.06 -15.49 -16.80
C ALA A 506 3.92 -15.12 -15.59
N ILE A 507 5.26 -15.23 -15.70
CA ILE A 507 6.20 -14.84 -14.65
C ILE A 507 6.13 -13.33 -14.40
N MET A 508 6.18 -12.52 -15.47
CA MET A 508 6.17 -11.07 -15.36
C MET A 508 4.81 -10.51 -14.90
N CYS A 509 3.70 -11.19 -15.22
CA CYS A 509 2.37 -10.82 -14.73
C CYS A 509 2.21 -11.05 -13.22
N TRP A 510 2.90 -12.03 -12.64
CA TRP A 510 2.68 -12.47 -11.26
C TRP A 510 2.69 -11.35 -10.21
N PRO A 511 3.63 -10.42 -10.17
CA PRO A 511 3.61 -9.33 -9.20
C PRO A 511 2.44 -8.36 -9.38
N PHE A 512 2.04 -8.11 -10.62
CA PHE A 512 1.05 -7.09 -10.95
C PHE A 512 -0.38 -7.63 -11.00
N MET A 513 -0.56 -8.79 -11.64
CA MET A 513 -1.84 -9.40 -12.00
C MET A 513 -1.82 -10.90 -11.67
N PRO A 514 -1.88 -11.25 -10.37
CA PRO A 514 -1.70 -12.64 -9.93
C PRO A 514 -2.76 -13.60 -10.45
N GLY A 515 -4.01 -13.15 -10.61
CA GLY A 515 -5.10 -13.93 -11.19
C GLY A 515 -4.84 -14.29 -12.65
N ALA A 516 -4.39 -13.32 -13.45
CA ALA A 516 -4.01 -13.55 -14.84
C ALA A 516 -2.81 -14.50 -14.95
N ALA A 517 -1.79 -14.33 -14.11
CA ALA A 517 -0.64 -15.22 -14.06
C ALA A 517 -1.05 -16.67 -13.77
N ARG A 518 -1.96 -16.90 -12.80
CA ARG A 518 -2.50 -18.24 -12.51
C ARG A 518 -3.35 -18.79 -13.67
N LYS A 519 -4.13 -17.96 -14.36
CA LYS A 519 -4.85 -18.37 -15.58
C LYS A 519 -3.86 -18.82 -16.66
N LEU A 520 -2.79 -18.06 -16.89
CA LEU A 520 -1.73 -18.41 -17.84
C LEU A 520 -1.05 -19.75 -17.48
N GLN A 521 -0.68 -19.95 -16.23
CA GLN A 521 -0.08 -21.21 -15.79
C GLN A 521 -1.01 -22.41 -16.03
N ARG A 522 -2.31 -22.28 -15.73
CA ARG A 522 -3.30 -23.33 -16.01
C ARG A 522 -3.41 -23.62 -17.50
N MET A 523 -3.47 -22.60 -18.36
CA MET A 523 -3.49 -22.76 -19.82
C MET A 523 -2.20 -23.40 -20.37
N LEU A 524 -1.08 -23.22 -19.70
CA LEU A 524 0.19 -23.86 -20.01
C LEU A 524 0.30 -25.29 -19.45
N GLY A 525 -0.73 -25.82 -18.79
CA GLY A 525 -0.72 -27.15 -18.15
C GLY A 525 0.20 -27.23 -16.93
N ARG A 526 0.46 -26.10 -16.25
CA ARG A 526 1.36 -26.00 -15.09
C ARG A 526 0.62 -25.73 -13.79
N PRO A 527 1.19 -26.12 -12.62
CA PRO A 527 0.65 -25.73 -11.32
C PRO A 527 0.61 -24.21 -11.18
N ALA A 528 -0.49 -23.70 -10.66
CA ALA A 528 -0.73 -22.25 -10.54
C ALA A 528 -0.01 -21.59 -9.35
N GLU A 529 0.62 -22.38 -8.45
CA GLU A 529 0.97 -21.96 -7.10
C GLU A 529 2.43 -21.55 -6.88
N MET A 530 3.35 -21.85 -7.81
CA MET A 530 4.78 -21.57 -7.63
C MET A 530 5.38 -20.91 -8.87
N ILE A 531 5.30 -19.58 -8.92
CA ILE A 531 5.98 -18.79 -9.94
C ILE A 531 7.33 -18.33 -9.37
N GLN A 532 8.42 -18.79 -9.98
CA GLN A 532 9.77 -18.33 -9.66
C GLN A 532 10.18 -17.21 -10.62
N TRP A 533 10.85 -16.19 -10.10
CA TRP A 533 11.41 -15.10 -10.91
C TRP A 533 12.72 -15.53 -11.57
N ALA A 534 12.60 -16.36 -12.57
CA ALA A 534 13.73 -16.88 -13.35
C ALA A 534 13.27 -17.18 -14.78
N ALA A 535 14.18 -17.12 -15.74
CA ALA A 535 13.90 -17.52 -17.11
C ALA A 535 13.34 -18.97 -17.14
N PRO A 536 12.16 -19.19 -17.74
CA PRO A 536 11.57 -20.52 -17.79
C PRO A 536 12.40 -21.44 -18.72
N ARG A 537 12.43 -22.71 -18.39
CA ARG A 537 13.01 -23.71 -19.30
C ARG A 537 12.12 -23.87 -20.54
N PRO A 538 12.70 -24.07 -21.74
CA PRO A 538 11.90 -24.32 -22.94
C PRO A 538 10.87 -25.43 -22.71
N PRO A 539 9.61 -25.25 -23.12
CA PRO A 539 8.59 -26.25 -22.95
C PRO A 539 8.96 -27.51 -23.80
N LYS A 540 8.76 -28.69 -23.20
CA LYS A 540 9.07 -29.96 -23.92
C LYS A 540 8.00 -30.23 -24.96
N CYS A 541 8.44 -30.62 -26.19
CA CYS A 541 7.54 -31.10 -27.22
C CYS A 541 6.61 -32.20 -26.70
N GLY A 542 5.36 -32.18 -27.10
CA GLY A 542 4.32 -33.13 -26.70
C GLY A 542 3.71 -32.90 -25.31
N THR A 543 4.22 -31.93 -24.54
CA THR A 543 3.59 -31.58 -23.23
C THR A 543 2.15 -31.11 -23.44
N PRO A 544 1.15 -31.69 -22.72
CA PRO A 544 -0.23 -31.25 -22.81
C PRO A 544 -0.37 -29.81 -22.31
N LEU A 545 -1.16 -29.00 -23.02
CA LEU A 545 -1.60 -27.68 -22.61
C LEU A 545 -2.99 -27.77 -21.96
N GLY A 546 -3.31 -26.81 -21.13
CA GLY A 546 -4.66 -26.63 -20.59
C GLY A 546 -5.60 -26.00 -21.63
N GLU A 547 -6.88 -25.96 -21.31
CA GLU A 547 -7.90 -25.34 -22.16
C GLU A 547 -7.68 -23.82 -22.27
N PRO A 548 -7.63 -23.26 -23.49
CA PRO A 548 -7.57 -21.82 -23.67
C PRO A 548 -8.82 -21.12 -23.13
N THR A 549 -8.64 -20.16 -22.26
CA THR A 549 -9.72 -19.37 -21.69
C THR A 549 -9.49 -17.87 -21.93
N ILE A 550 -10.55 -17.07 -21.83
CA ILE A 550 -10.45 -15.60 -21.93
C ILE A 550 -9.66 -15.09 -20.72
N LEU A 551 -8.56 -14.41 -20.98
CA LEU A 551 -7.68 -13.88 -19.93
C LEU A 551 -8.33 -12.68 -19.24
N PHE A 552 -8.85 -11.71 -20.02
CA PHE A 552 -9.55 -10.52 -19.57
C PHE A 552 -10.82 -10.30 -20.38
N ALA A 553 -11.92 -9.97 -19.73
CA ALA A 553 -13.16 -9.60 -20.39
C ALA A 553 -13.12 -8.15 -20.88
N LYS A 554 -13.77 -7.91 -22.03
CA LYS A 554 -14.00 -6.55 -22.52
C LYS A 554 -15.00 -5.84 -21.62
N LEU A 555 -14.74 -4.58 -21.31
CA LEU A 555 -15.61 -3.72 -20.52
C LEU A 555 -16.38 -2.76 -21.44
N GLU A 556 -17.66 -2.55 -21.15
CA GLU A 556 -18.48 -1.56 -21.84
C GLU A 556 -18.32 -0.17 -21.19
N PRO A 557 -18.54 0.92 -21.94
CA PRO A 557 -18.61 2.26 -21.37
C PRO A 557 -19.59 2.31 -20.19
N GLY A 558 -19.20 2.97 -19.09
CA GLY A 558 -20.02 3.04 -17.88
C GLY A 558 -19.97 1.79 -16.99
N ALA A 559 -19.05 0.87 -17.19
CA ALA A 559 -18.88 -0.33 -16.33
C ALA A 559 -18.67 -0.02 -14.84
N LEU A 560 -18.19 1.19 -14.54
CA LEU A 560 -18.00 1.66 -13.17
C LEU A 560 -19.17 2.51 -12.64
N GLY A 561 -20.18 2.83 -13.45
CA GLY A 561 -21.38 3.57 -13.09
C GLY A 561 -21.34 5.02 -13.49
#